data_d6c80d9928ae301659f632be39c2831c
#
_entry.id   d6c80d9928ae301659f632be39c2831c
#
_cell.length_a   1.000
_cell.length_b   1.000
_cell.length_c   1.000
_cell.angle_alpha   90.00
_cell.angle_beta   90.00
_cell.angle_gamma   90.00
#
_symmetry.space_group_name_H-M   'P 1'
#
loop_
_entity.id
_entity.type
_entity.pdbx_description
1 polymer ?
#
loop_
_entity_poly.entity_id
_entity_poly.type
_entity_poly.pdbx_seq_one_letter_code
_entity_poly.pdbx_strand_id
1 'polypeptide(L)'
;MLCWMPALGQISGKTYFGFDRNEYPGDNLVPALHRSFSYAGYWLNNPPESNSNGWTGKRAILKANGFGFMILFNGRLDTQLTGKDAAALGRSDAADAISAAKREGFAPGAILFLDQEEGGRLLPEQSAYLFAWVEAIRASQYKPGVYCSGILVPDGSSTISTARDILSHEGKRPLALWVANDACPPAPGCVLPKEPLAPASSGVRDALVWQFAQSPRRPFAHRCAATYAADNNCYAPGTSHSPQSFLDLNVSSSADPSGGR
;
A
#
# COMPACT_ATOMS: atom_id res chain seq x y z
N MET A 1 -0.17 -15.91 -46.60
CA MET A 1 0.56 -14.86 -45.88
C MET A 1 0.22 -15.00 -44.42
N LEU A 2 1.02 -15.70 -43.59
CA LEU A 2 0.81 -15.78 -42.15
C LEU A 2 1.48 -14.56 -41.52
N CYS A 3 0.66 -13.71 -40.90
CA CYS A 3 1.14 -12.61 -40.06
C CYS A 3 1.66 -13.19 -38.74
N TRP A 4 2.95 -13.15 -38.54
CA TRP A 4 3.62 -13.44 -37.28
C TRP A 4 3.40 -12.23 -36.36
N MET A 5 2.55 -12.36 -35.35
CA MET A 5 2.49 -11.40 -34.23
C MET A 5 3.69 -11.70 -33.33
N PRO A 6 4.53 -10.69 -33.03
CA PRO A 6 5.56 -10.87 -32.01
C PRO A 6 4.87 -11.04 -30.65
N ALA A 7 5.15 -12.13 -29.96
CA ALA A 7 4.81 -12.29 -28.55
C ALA A 7 5.49 -11.14 -27.79
N LEU A 8 4.69 -10.27 -27.18
CA LEU A 8 5.16 -9.29 -26.20
C LEU A 8 5.80 -10.09 -25.07
N GLY A 9 7.13 -10.11 -25.03
CA GLY A 9 7.88 -10.73 -23.97
C GLY A 9 7.45 -10.14 -22.63
N GLN A 10 6.87 -10.96 -21.77
CA GLN A 10 6.74 -10.64 -20.36
C GLN A 10 8.16 -10.42 -19.83
N ILE A 11 8.47 -9.18 -19.44
CA ILE A 11 9.64 -8.90 -18.62
C ILE A 11 9.29 -9.50 -17.26
N SER A 12 9.69 -10.76 -17.05
CA SER A 12 9.64 -11.44 -15.76
C SER A 12 10.68 -10.80 -14.84
N GLY A 13 10.39 -9.61 -14.36
CA GLY A 13 11.15 -9.00 -13.28
C GLY A 13 10.90 -9.80 -11.98
N LYS A 14 11.93 -9.93 -11.15
CA LYS A 14 11.80 -10.54 -9.82
C LYS A 14 10.77 -9.75 -9.01
N THR A 15 9.85 -10.46 -8.35
CA THR A 15 8.87 -9.88 -7.44
C THR A 15 9.13 -10.33 -6.01
N TYR A 16 8.64 -9.56 -5.04
CA TYR A 16 8.96 -9.72 -3.62
C TYR A 16 7.69 -9.61 -2.79
N PHE A 17 7.55 -10.47 -1.80
CA PHE A 17 6.51 -10.34 -0.80
C PHE A 17 6.87 -9.29 0.25
N GLY A 18 5.85 -8.59 0.71
CA GLY A 18 5.88 -7.69 1.86
C GLY A 18 4.61 -7.83 2.67
N PHE A 19 4.57 -7.13 3.77
CA PHE A 19 3.40 -7.04 4.63
C PHE A 19 3.21 -5.60 5.12
N ASP A 20 1.99 -5.29 5.50
CA ASP A 20 1.67 -4.13 6.32
C ASP A 20 0.70 -4.51 7.43
N ARG A 21 0.58 -3.64 8.41
CA ARG A 21 -0.36 -3.71 9.52
C ARG A 21 -0.32 -2.43 10.34
N ASN A 22 -1.37 -2.17 11.12
CA ASN A 22 -1.46 -0.97 11.95
C ASN A 22 -0.45 -0.99 13.11
N GLU A 23 -0.48 -2.04 13.97
CA GLU A 23 0.43 -2.11 15.09
C GLU A 23 1.79 -2.71 14.70
N TYR A 24 2.85 -2.19 15.30
CA TYR A 24 4.17 -2.78 15.18
C TYR A 24 4.19 -4.20 15.76
N PRO A 25 4.70 -5.21 15.02
CA PRO A 25 4.60 -6.61 15.45
C PRO A 25 5.49 -6.97 16.65
N GLY A 26 6.39 -6.07 17.04
CA GLY A 26 7.38 -6.30 18.09
C GLY A 26 8.73 -6.79 17.56
N ASP A 27 9.81 -6.35 18.21
CA ASP A 27 11.18 -6.59 17.76
C ASP A 27 11.52 -8.09 17.66
N ASN A 28 10.91 -8.90 18.52
CA ASN A 28 11.11 -10.36 18.58
C ASN A 28 10.52 -11.11 17.37
N LEU A 29 9.50 -10.56 16.69
CA LEU A 29 8.92 -11.17 15.49
C LEU A 29 9.63 -10.78 14.21
N VAL A 30 10.36 -9.66 14.18
CA VAL A 30 11.02 -9.14 12.98
C VAL A 30 11.90 -10.17 12.26
N PRO A 31 12.78 -10.94 12.93
CA PRO A 31 13.60 -11.96 12.24
C PRO A 31 12.75 -13.10 11.65
N ALA A 32 11.64 -13.46 12.29
CA ALA A 32 10.74 -14.49 11.78
C ALA A 32 10.00 -14.02 10.53
N LEU A 33 9.50 -12.78 10.53
CA LEU A 33 8.81 -12.16 9.40
C LEU A 33 9.74 -12.02 8.19
N HIS A 34 11.03 -11.68 8.40
CA HIS A 34 11.99 -11.53 7.29
C HIS A 34 12.26 -12.83 6.52
N ARG A 35 11.96 -14.00 7.09
CA ARG A 35 12.06 -15.28 6.34
C ARG A 35 11.08 -15.37 5.18
N SER A 36 9.97 -14.65 5.24
CA SER A 36 8.91 -14.68 4.22
C SER A 36 8.74 -13.36 3.47
N PHE A 37 9.15 -12.24 4.06
CA PHE A 37 8.89 -10.90 3.55
C PHE A 37 10.16 -10.09 3.39
N SER A 38 10.27 -9.38 2.25
CA SER A 38 11.42 -8.54 1.92
C SER A 38 11.25 -7.09 2.38
N TYR A 39 10.03 -6.63 2.60
CA TYR A 39 9.73 -5.26 3.03
C TYR A 39 8.50 -5.22 3.94
N ALA A 40 8.40 -4.15 4.72
CA ALA A 40 7.31 -3.89 5.64
C ALA A 40 6.69 -2.51 5.41
N GLY A 41 5.39 -2.39 5.66
CA GLY A 41 4.74 -1.10 5.87
C GLY A 41 5.34 -0.40 7.08
N TYR A 42 5.55 0.93 6.99
CA TYR A 42 6.13 1.74 8.05
C TYR A 42 5.35 3.04 8.22
N TRP A 43 4.60 3.17 9.28
CA TRP A 43 3.76 4.33 9.53
C TRP A 43 4.54 5.52 10.07
N LEU A 44 4.37 6.68 9.42
CA LEU A 44 4.97 7.95 9.84
C LEU A 44 4.15 8.70 10.89
N ASN A 45 2.84 8.46 10.92
CA ASN A 45 1.88 8.99 11.89
C ASN A 45 1.06 7.83 12.49
N ASN A 46 0.06 8.13 13.30
CA ASN A 46 -0.80 7.09 13.87
C ASN A 46 -1.52 6.33 12.76
N PRO A 47 -1.44 5.00 12.72
CA PRO A 47 -2.20 4.18 11.76
C PRO A 47 -3.71 4.39 11.90
N PRO A 48 -4.52 3.94 10.92
CA PRO A 48 -5.96 3.95 11.02
C PRO A 48 -6.44 3.33 12.35
N GLU A 49 -7.45 3.96 12.95
CA GLU A 49 -8.09 3.49 14.20
C GLU A 49 -7.16 3.38 15.41
N SER A 50 -5.94 3.92 15.34
CA SER A 50 -4.97 3.89 16.44
C SER A 50 -4.71 5.29 17.02
N ASN A 51 -4.58 5.36 18.35
CA ASN A 51 -4.20 6.58 19.08
C ASN A 51 -2.69 6.70 19.30
N SER A 52 -1.91 5.73 18.82
CA SER A 52 -0.45 5.71 18.97
C SER A 52 0.24 5.06 17.77
N ASN A 53 1.50 5.40 17.55
CA ASN A 53 2.31 4.82 16.49
C ASN A 53 3.46 3.99 17.07
N GLY A 54 3.27 2.67 17.12
CA GLY A 54 4.30 1.73 17.57
C GLY A 54 5.49 1.57 16.62
N TRP A 55 5.38 2.07 15.37
CA TRP A 55 6.45 2.01 14.37
C TRP A 55 7.53 3.09 14.56
N THR A 56 7.20 4.18 15.28
CA THR A 56 8.13 5.28 15.53
C THR A 56 9.45 4.77 16.13
N GLY A 57 10.58 5.12 15.50
CA GLY A 57 11.93 4.73 15.93
C GLY A 57 12.31 3.27 15.59
N LYS A 58 11.47 2.51 14.87
CA LYS A 58 11.74 1.10 14.55
C LYS A 58 12.49 0.88 13.24
N ARG A 59 12.70 1.96 12.43
CA ARG A 59 13.39 1.86 11.15
C ARG A 59 14.75 1.18 11.24
N ALA A 60 15.59 1.54 12.22
CA ALA A 60 16.93 0.97 12.37
C ALA A 60 16.89 -0.55 12.60
N ILE A 61 15.94 -1.02 13.40
CA ILE A 61 15.76 -2.46 13.71
C ILE A 61 15.34 -3.22 12.45
N LEU A 62 14.35 -2.72 11.72
CA LEU A 62 13.88 -3.33 10.48
C LEU A 62 15.01 -3.38 9.43
N LYS A 63 15.72 -2.26 9.22
CA LYS A 63 16.85 -2.18 8.31
C LYS A 63 17.97 -3.16 8.67
N ALA A 64 18.34 -3.25 9.94
CA ALA A 64 19.35 -4.19 10.44
C ALA A 64 18.95 -5.65 10.20
N ASN A 65 17.65 -5.97 10.17
CA ASN A 65 17.11 -7.27 9.83
C ASN A 65 16.89 -7.47 8.32
N GLY A 66 17.32 -6.54 7.46
CA GLY A 66 17.29 -6.70 6.00
C GLY A 66 16.00 -6.23 5.32
N PHE A 67 15.03 -5.67 6.05
CA PHE A 67 13.79 -5.16 5.45
C PHE A 67 14.00 -3.92 4.59
N GLY A 68 13.29 -3.88 3.46
CA GLY A 68 12.92 -2.65 2.77
C GLY A 68 11.63 -2.08 3.34
N PHE A 69 11.16 -0.97 2.76
CA PHE A 69 10.07 -0.19 3.32
C PHE A 69 9.00 0.16 2.30
N MET A 70 7.73 0.15 2.73
CA MET A 70 6.64 0.98 2.23
C MET A 70 6.40 2.05 3.30
N ILE A 71 6.66 3.30 2.99
CA ILE A 71 6.57 4.41 3.96
C ILE A 71 5.18 5.04 3.84
N LEU A 72 4.41 4.98 4.93
CA LEU A 72 2.99 5.25 4.99
C LEU A 72 2.68 6.50 5.80
N PHE A 73 1.71 7.25 5.34
CA PHE A 73 1.08 8.33 6.10
C PHE A 73 -0.43 8.14 6.06
N ASN A 74 -1.05 7.90 7.20
CA ASN A 74 -2.50 7.77 7.34
C ASN A 74 -3.18 9.08 6.95
N GLY A 75 -3.95 9.02 5.86
CA GLY A 75 -4.70 10.15 5.33
C GLY A 75 -5.98 10.46 6.13
N ARG A 76 -6.81 11.32 5.56
CA ARG A 76 -8.08 11.73 6.18
C ARG A 76 -9.25 11.09 5.46
N LEU A 77 -10.23 10.62 6.24
CA LEU A 77 -11.53 10.20 5.74
C LEU A 77 -12.37 11.40 5.28
N ASP A 78 -13.34 11.19 4.40
CA ASP A 78 -14.26 12.23 3.91
C ASP A 78 -14.93 13.00 5.06
N THR A 79 -15.38 12.31 6.10
CA THR A 79 -15.98 12.92 7.29
C THR A 79 -15.05 13.89 8.03
N GLN A 80 -13.74 13.74 7.87
CA GLN A 80 -12.72 14.62 8.45
C GLN A 80 -12.41 15.82 7.56
N LEU A 81 -12.79 15.77 6.27
CA LEU A 81 -12.55 16.79 5.25
C LEU A 81 -13.77 17.69 5.02
N THR A 82 -14.97 17.13 5.11
CA THR A 82 -16.23 17.83 4.84
C THR A 82 -16.34 19.15 5.58
N GLY A 83 -16.62 20.21 4.83
CA GLY A 83 -16.80 21.57 5.38
C GLY A 83 -15.49 22.28 5.79
N LYS A 84 -14.32 21.75 5.41
CA LYS A 84 -13.01 22.33 5.71
C LYS A 84 -12.26 22.72 4.43
N ASP A 85 -11.19 23.50 4.55
CA ASP A 85 -10.23 23.69 3.47
C ASP A 85 -9.37 22.40 3.32
N ALA A 86 -9.91 21.46 2.56
CA ALA A 86 -9.29 20.15 2.35
C ALA A 86 -7.91 20.28 1.71
N ALA A 87 -7.70 21.24 0.79
CA ALA A 87 -6.41 21.46 0.18
C ALA A 87 -5.38 22.00 1.17
N ALA A 88 -5.78 22.89 2.10
CA ALA A 88 -4.87 23.35 3.17
C ALA A 88 -4.51 22.20 4.11
N LEU A 89 -5.46 21.32 4.45
CA LEU A 89 -5.20 20.12 5.25
C LEU A 89 -4.22 19.18 4.52
N GLY A 90 -4.38 18.95 3.21
CA GLY A 90 -3.45 18.14 2.43
C GLY A 90 -2.01 18.67 2.45
N ARG A 91 -1.83 19.98 2.30
CA ARG A 91 -0.51 20.62 2.44
C ARG A 91 0.08 20.50 3.84
N SER A 92 -0.73 20.67 4.87
CA SER A 92 -0.31 20.52 6.27
C SER A 92 0.14 19.10 6.57
N ASP A 93 -0.67 18.10 6.19
CA ASP A 93 -0.36 16.68 6.42
C ASP A 93 0.87 16.23 5.61
N ALA A 94 1.10 16.80 4.42
CA ALA A 94 2.33 16.58 3.67
C ALA A 94 3.57 17.13 4.39
N ALA A 95 3.47 18.30 5.02
CA ALA A 95 4.56 18.86 5.82
C ALA A 95 4.88 17.97 7.04
N ASP A 96 3.85 17.43 7.68
CA ASP A 96 3.99 16.48 8.78
C ASP A 96 4.65 15.17 8.32
N ALA A 97 4.23 14.61 7.18
CA ALA A 97 4.82 13.42 6.57
C ALA A 97 6.31 13.62 6.26
N ILE A 98 6.68 14.75 5.63
CA ILE A 98 8.06 15.12 5.33
C ILE A 98 8.89 15.22 6.61
N SER A 99 8.36 15.87 7.64
CA SER A 99 9.03 16.05 8.93
C SER A 99 9.24 14.71 9.63
N ALA A 100 8.23 13.83 9.62
CA ALA A 100 8.31 12.50 10.20
C ALA A 100 9.33 11.63 9.45
N ALA A 101 9.30 11.61 8.11
CA ALA A 101 10.25 10.86 7.30
C ALA A 101 11.71 11.29 7.57
N LYS A 102 11.96 12.58 7.73
CA LYS A 102 13.28 13.10 8.12
C LYS A 102 13.71 12.64 9.52
N ARG A 103 12.80 12.70 10.52
CA ARG A 103 13.09 12.23 11.89
C ARG A 103 13.42 10.75 11.94
N GLU A 104 12.71 9.94 11.13
CA GLU A 104 12.96 8.49 11.01
C GLU A 104 14.22 8.17 10.19
N GLY A 105 14.84 9.16 9.56
CA GLY A 105 16.09 9.02 8.81
C GLY A 105 15.89 8.43 7.40
N PHE A 106 14.71 8.54 6.81
CA PHE A 106 14.49 8.18 5.40
C PHE A 106 15.18 9.18 4.48
N ALA A 107 15.93 8.65 3.50
CA ALA A 107 16.75 9.46 2.60
C ALA A 107 15.90 10.25 1.58
N PRO A 108 16.43 11.38 1.03
CA PRO A 108 15.84 12.03 -0.13
C PRO A 108 15.63 11.05 -1.30
N GLY A 109 14.52 11.25 -2.03
CA GLY A 109 14.12 10.38 -3.14
C GLY A 109 13.27 9.18 -2.72
N ALA A 110 13.10 8.93 -1.41
CA ALA A 110 12.15 7.91 -0.93
C ALA A 110 10.72 8.29 -1.30
N ILE A 111 9.88 7.26 -1.55
CA ILE A 111 8.46 7.42 -1.83
C ILE A 111 7.70 7.43 -0.51
N LEU A 112 6.87 8.45 -0.29
CA LEU A 112 5.91 8.51 0.82
C LEU A 112 4.52 8.23 0.27
N PHE A 113 3.83 7.23 0.80
CA PHE A 113 2.48 6.86 0.38
C PHE A 113 1.45 7.52 1.30
N LEU A 114 0.54 8.30 0.72
CA LEU A 114 -0.70 8.71 1.38
C LEU A 114 -1.65 7.52 1.38
N ASP A 115 -2.19 7.20 2.53
CA ASP A 115 -3.21 6.18 2.69
C ASP A 115 -4.60 6.77 2.43
N GLN A 116 -5.21 6.41 1.28
CA GLN A 116 -6.57 6.75 0.87
C GLN A 116 -7.47 5.52 1.02
N GLU A 117 -8.08 5.38 2.18
CA GLU A 117 -8.88 4.21 2.56
C GLU A 117 -10.19 4.07 1.79
N GLU A 118 -10.88 5.18 1.56
CA GLU A 118 -12.21 5.15 0.95
C GLU A 118 -12.14 4.89 -0.55
N GLY A 119 -12.89 3.87 -1.00
CA GLY A 119 -12.89 3.41 -2.38
C GLY A 119 -13.90 4.14 -3.28
N GLY A 120 -13.75 3.95 -4.60
CA GLY A 120 -14.61 4.54 -5.62
C GLY A 120 -14.05 5.85 -6.20
N ARG A 121 -14.94 6.66 -6.78
CA ARG A 121 -14.59 8.01 -7.24
C ARG A 121 -14.32 8.89 -6.03
N LEU A 122 -13.23 9.65 -6.10
CA LEU A 122 -12.91 10.64 -5.07
C LEU A 122 -14.01 11.71 -5.01
N LEU A 123 -14.48 12.02 -3.82
CA LEU A 123 -15.32 13.18 -3.58
C LEU A 123 -14.51 14.48 -3.75
N PRO A 124 -15.16 15.64 -3.97
CA PRO A 124 -14.44 16.89 -4.22
C PRO A 124 -13.40 17.23 -3.14
N GLU A 125 -13.75 17.05 -1.86
CA GLU A 125 -12.86 17.32 -0.74
C GLU A 125 -11.71 16.31 -0.66
N GLN A 126 -11.97 15.03 -0.91
CA GLN A 126 -10.93 13.99 -0.99
C GLN A 126 -9.95 14.28 -2.13
N SER A 127 -10.47 14.67 -3.30
CA SER A 127 -9.65 15.06 -4.45
C SER A 127 -8.78 16.27 -4.13
N ALA A 128 -9.38 17.33 -3.55
CA ALA A 128 -8.65 18.53 -3.16
C ALA A 128 -7.54 18.24 -2.13
N TYR A 129 -7.83 17.41 -1.13
CA TYR A 129 -6.89 16.97 -0.10
C TYR A 129 -5.73 16.17 -0.71
N LEU A 130 -6.07 15.08 -1.42
CA LEU A 130 -5.09 14.14 -1.96
C LEU A 130 -4.13 14.84 -2.93
N PHE A 131 -4.63 15.63 -3.88
CA PHE A 131 -3.75 16.27 -4.86
C PHE A 131 -2.95 17.43 -4.27
N ALA A 132 -3.45 18.13 -3.26
CA ALA A 132 -2.65 19.12 -2.53
C ALA A 132 -1.51 18.46 -1.75
N TRP A 133 -1.75 17.28 -1.15
CA TRP A 133 -0.72 16.47 -0.49
C TRP A 133 0.33 15.99 -1.50
N VAL A 134 -0.11 15.39 -2.63
CA VAL A 134 0.76 14.89 -3.71
C VAL A 134 1.67 16.00 -4.24
N GLU A 135 1.13 17.20 -4.51
CA GLU A 135 1.92 18.33 -5.01
C GLU A 135 2.94 18.83 -3.96
N ALA A 136 2.57 18.86 -2.68
CA ALA A 136 3.48 19.28 -1.61
C ALA A 136 4.63 18.28 -1.42
N ILE A 137 4.36 16.96 -1.48
CA ILE A 137 5.42 15.95 -1.46
C ILE A 137 6.31 16.07 -2.71
N ARG A 138 5.72 16.26 -3.90
CA ARG A 138 6.46 16.41 -5.17
C ARG A 138 7.38 17.62 -5.17
N ALA A 139 6.98 18.70 -4.51
CA ALA A 139 7.81 19.89 -4.33
C ALA A 139 8.93 19.73 -3.29
N SER A 140 8.95 18.63 -2.54
CA SER A 140 9.93 18.33 -1.51
C SER A 140 11.10 17.49 -2.05
N GLN A 141 11.92 16.99 -1.14
CA GLN A 141 12.97 16.01 -1.47
C GLN A 141 12.46 14.56 -1.63
N TYR A 142 11.19 14.30 -1.37
CA TYR A 142 10.56 12.97 -1.45
C TYR A 142 9.72 12.83 -2.72
N LYS A 143 9.29 11.62 -3.00
CA LYS A 143 8.40 11.31 -4.13
C LYS A 143 7.01 10.94 -3.61
N PRO A 144 5.93 11.40 -4.26
CA PRO A 144 4.59 11.03 -3.85
C PRO A 144 4.23 9.60 -4.28
N GLY A 145 3.52 8.93 -3.41
CA GLY A 145 2.81 7.68 -3.66
C GLY A 145 1.42 7.75 -3.03
N VAL A 146 0.51 6.89 -3.47
CA VAL A 146 -0.84 6.77 -2.91
C VAL A 146 -1.19 5.30 -2.77
N TYR A 147 -1.65 4.90 -1.57
CA TYR A 147 -2.42 3.68 -1.38
C TYR A 147 -3.87 3.96 -1.70
N CYS A 148 -4.51 3.10 -2.48
CA CYS A 148 -5.90 3.26 -2.88
C CYS A 148 -6.52 1.96 -3.39
N SER A 149 -7.85 1.90 -3.41
CA SER A 149 -8.60 0.77 -3.92
C SER A 149 -8.45 0.60 -5.45
N GLY A 150 -8.10 -0.61 -5.87
CA GLY A 150 -8.18 -1.09 -7.25
C GLY A 150 -9.51 -1.77 -7.60
N ILE A 151 -10.38 -1.96 -6.61
CA ILE A 151 -11.67 -2.64 -6.78
C ILE A 151 -12.62 -1.73 -7.56
N LEU A 152 -13.22 -2.30 -8.61
CA LEU A 152 -14.22 -1.61 -9.41
C LEU A 152 -15.56 -1.54 -8.68
N VAL A 153 -16.10 -0.34 -8.58
CA VAL A 153 -17.42 -0.07 -8.02
C VAL A 153 -18.32 0.63 -9.05
N PRO A 154 -19.66 0.56 -8.94
CA PRO A 154 -20.56 1.30 -9.80
C PRO A 154 -20.29 2.82 -9.77
N ASP A 155 -20.35 3.45 -10.95
CA ASP A 155 -20.17 4.89 -11.14
C ASP A 155 -21.10 5.36 -12.28
N GLY A 156 -22.34 5.67 -11.95
CA GLY A 156 -23.40 5.92 -12.91
C GLY A 156 -23.67 4.70 -13.80
N SER A 157 -23.50 4.86 -15.12
CA SER A 157 -23.66 3.78 -16.12
C SER A 157 -22.35 2.99 -16.36
N SER A 158 -21.28 3.30 -15.65
CA SER A 158 -19.96 2.69 -15.78
C SER A 158 -19.46 2.14 -14.44
N THR A 159 -18.17 1.75 -14.39
CA THR A 159 -17.48 1.38 -13.17
C THR A 159 -16.16 2.14 -13.06
N ILE A 160 -15.75 2.45 -11.83
CA ILE A 160 -14.49 3.11 -11.52
C ILE A 160 -13.81 2.42 -10.34
N SER A 161 -12.48 2.53 -10.27
CA SER A 161 -11.72 2.33 -9.03
C SER A 161 -11.04 3.63 -8.65
N THR A 162 -10.72 3.80 -7.38
CA THR A 162 -10.00 4.98 -6.89
C THR A 162 -8.66 5.14 -7.62
N ALA A 163 -7.94 4.03 -7.85
CA ALA A 163 -6.70 4.05 -8.62
C ALA A 163 -6.89 4.64 -10.04
N ARG A 164 -7.96 4.27 -10.74
CA ARG A 164 -8.26 4.82 -12.08
C ARG A 164 -8.64 6.30 -12.04
N ASP A 165 -9.39 6.71 -11.03
CA ASP A 165 -9.77 8.10 -10.84
C ASP A 165 -8.53 8.98 -10.60
N ILE A 166 -7.66 8.57 -9.69
CA ILE A 166 -6.39 9.24 -9.40
C ILE A 166 -5.52 9.35 -10.67
N LEU A 167 -5.34 8.24 -11.41
CA LEU A 167 -4.53 8.23 -12.63
C LEU A 167 -5.12 9.13 -13.73
N SER A 168 -6.44 9.19 -13.84
CA SER A 168 -7.11 10.08 -14.82
C SER A 168 -6.83 11.56 -14.52
N HIS A 169 -6.73 11.91 -13.24
CA HIS A 169 -6.43 13.27 -12.78
C HIS A 169 -4.95 13.63 -12.94
N GLU A 170 -4.05 12.71 -12.57
CA GLU A 170 -2.60 12.91 -12.70
C GLU A 170 -2.12 12.92 -14.16
N GLY A 171 -2.81 12.22 -15.04
CA GLY A 171 -2.42 12.09 -16.44
C GLY A 171 -1.09 11.34 -16.60
N LYS A 172 -0.05 12.05 -17.11
CA LYS A 172 1.28 11.45 -17.33
C LYS A 172 2.30 11.80 -16.25
N ARG A 173 1.90 12.52 -15.21
CA ARG A 173 2.83 12.88 -14.13
C ARG A 173 3.16 11.65 -13.27
N PRO A 174 4.43 11.44 -12.90
CA PRO A 174 4.82 10.28 -12.09
C PRO A 174 4.13 10.28 -10.73
N LEU A 175 3.42 9.19 -10.42
CA LEU A 175 2.83 8.91 -9.12
C LEU A 175 2.94 7.41 -8.85
N ALA A 176 3.54 7.03 -7.74
CA ALA A 176 3.60 5.63 -7.34
C ALA A 176 2.25 5.19 -6.78
N LEU A 177 1.74 4.04 -7.23
CA LEU A 177 0.51 3.47 -6.68
C LEU A 177 0.79 2.19 -5.90
N TRP A 178 0.23 2.12 -4.71
CA TRP A 178 0.04 0.92 -3.95
C TRP A 178 -1.47 0.59 -3.97
N VAL A 179 -1.81 -0.51 -4.62
CA VAL A 179 -3.20 -0.82 -5.00
C VAL A 179 -3.72 -1.95 -4.13
N ALA A 180 -4.80 -1.70 -3.40
CA ALA A 180 -5.55 -2.74 -2.69
C ALA A 180 -6.55 -3.39 -3.64
N ASN A 181 -6.43 -4.70 -3.85
CA ASN A 181 -7.41 -5.51 -4.55
C ASN A 181 -7.31 -6.96 -4.10
N ASP A 182 -8.13 -7.35 -3.16
CA ASP A 182 -8.20 -8.69 -2.56
C ASP A 182 -9.32 -9.55 -3.18
N ALA A 183 -9.85 -9.15 -4.34
CA ALA A 183 -10.83 -9.96 -5.07
C ALA A 183 -10.20 -11.26 -5.57
N CYS A 184 -10.78 -12.40 -5.20
CA CYS A 184 -10.31 -13.72 -5.59
C CYS A 184 -11.19 -14.34 -6.69
N PRO A 185 -10.60 -14.79 -7.84
CA PRO A 185 -9.27 -14.46 -8.35
C PRO A 185 -9.18 -13.02 -8.87
N PRO A 186 -8.00 -12.45 -9.13
CA PRO A 186 -6.68 -13.11 -9.20
C PRO A 186 -5.93 -13.18 -7.87
N ALA A 187 -6.40 -12.53 -6.80
CA ALA A 187 -5.73 -12.60 -5.51
C ALA A 187 -5.70 -14.04 -4.97
N PRO A 188 -4.55 -14.50 -4.44
CA PRO A 188 -4.41 -15.86 -3.93
C PRO A 188 -4.95 -16.05 -2.50
N GLY A 189 -5.49 -15.01 -1.87
CA GLY A 189 -5.80 -15.00 -0.44
C GLY A 189 -4.53 -15.00 0.41
N CYS A 190 -4.53 -15.71 1.55
CA CYS A 190 -3.38 -15.78 2.46
C CYS A 190 -2.24 -16.71 1.99
N VAL A 191 -2.27 -17.18 0.75
CA VAL A 191 -1.20 -18.04 0.21
C VAL A 191 -0.06 -17.17 -0.32
N LEU A 192 1.17 -17.54 0.03
CA LEU A 192 2.38 -16.99 -0.58
C LEU A 192 2.87 -17.98 -1.66
N PRO A 193 2.53 -17.80 -2.94
CA PRO A 193 2.98 -18.70 -4.01
C PRO A 193 4.49 -18.64 -4.16
N LYS A 194 5.11 -19.75 -4.65
CA LYS A 194 6.57 -19.82 -4.85
C LYS A 194 7.09 -18.69 -5.72
N GLU A 195 6.31 -18.33 -6.74
CA GLU A 195 6.58 -17.19 -7.62
C GLU A 195 5.51 -16.12 -7.33
N PRO A 196 5.88 -15.01 -6.68
CA PRO A 196 4.94 -13.93 -6.41
C PRO A 196 4.34 -13.38 -7.70
N LEU A 197 3.04 -13.09 -7.68
CA LEU A 197 2.35 -12.45 -8.79
C LEU A 197 2.89 -11.03 -9.02
N ALA A 198 2.79 -10.54 -10.26
CA ALA A 198 3.19 -9.17 -10.54
C ALA A 198 2.20 -8.16 -9.92
N PRO A 199 2.65 -6.97 -9.47
CA PRO A 199 1.75 -5.93 -8.96
C PRO A 199 0.64 -5.53 -9.93
N ALA A 200 0.89 -5.61 -11.24
CA ALA A 200 -0.11 -5.38 -12.30
C ALA A 200 -1.33 -6.32 -12.23
N SER A 201 -1.22 -7.46 -11.54
CA SER A 201 -2.34 -8.37 -11.28
C SER A 201 -3.41 -7.74 -10.39
N SER A 202 -3.13 -6.62 -9.71
CA SER A 202 -4.12 -5.77 -9.04
C SER A 202 -5.22 -5.24 -9.98
N GLY A 203 -5.00 -5.29 -11.31
CA GLY A 203 -5.85 -4.66 -12.33
C GLY A 203 -5.39 -3.24 -12.71
N VAL A 204 -4.30 -2.76 -12.11
CA VAL A 204 -3.65 -1.48 -12.42
C VAL A 204 -2.25 -1.77 -12.97
N ARG A 205 -2.04 -1.48 -14.27
CA ARG A 205 -0.83 -1.89 -15.01
C ARG A 205 0.46 -1.46 -14.36
N ASP A 206 0.52 -0.21 -13.91
CA ASP A 206 1.74 0.44 -13.42
C ASP A 206 1.76 0.51 -11.88
N ALA A 207 1.00 -0.36 -11.20
CA ALA A 207 1.06 -0.48 -9.75
C ALA A 207 2.48 -0.87 -9.31
N LEU A 208 3.04 -0.13 -8.36
CA LEU A 208 4.34 -0.45 -7.74
C LEU A 208 4.19 -1.56 -6.71
N VAL A 209 3.09 -1.51 -5.96
CA VAL A 209 2.74 -2.50 -4.93
C VAL A 209 1.29 -2.91 -5.10
N TRP A 210 1.00 -4.18 -4.86
CA TRP A 210 -0.34 -4.74 -4.78
C TRP A 210 -0.56 -5.37 -3.41
N GLN A 211 -1.54 -4.86 -2.65
CA GLN A 211 -2.06 -5.52 -1.46
C GLN A 211 -3.15 -6.50 -1.91
N PHE A 212 -2.84 -7.80 -1.81
CA PHE A 212 -3.67 -8.86 -2.37
C PHE A 212 -4.49 -9.63 -1.33
N ALA A 213 -4.22 -9.42 -0.04
CA ALA A 213 -5.02 -9.97 1.05
C ALA A 213 -5.01 -9.02 2.24
N GLN A 214 -6.17 -8.81 2.82
CA GLN A 214 -6.37 -7.98 4.02
C GLN A 214 -6.87 -8.84 5.19
N SER A 215 -6.49 -8.46 6.39
CA SER A 215 -6.89 -9.07 7.66
C SER A 215 -7.68 -8.07 8.51
N PRO A 216 -8.93 -8.41 8.90
CA PRO A 216 -9.62 -9.65 8.61
C PRO A 216 -10.11 -9.74 7.15
N ARG A 217 -10.40 -10.96 6.68
CA ARG A 217 -10.90 -11.27 5.34
C ARG A 217 -12.10 -10.40 4.95
N ARG A 218 -12.01 -9.76 3.78
CA ARG A 218 -13.08 -8.93 3.24
C ARG A 218 -14.04 -9.72 2.35
N PRO A 219 -15.26 -9.19 2.08
CA PRO A 219 -16.25 -9.88 1.19
C PRO A 219 -15.69 -10.24 -0.19
N PHE A 220 -14.79 -9.44 -0.75
CA PHE A 220 -14.18 -9.67 -2.07
C PHE A 220 -13.28 -10.92 -2.12
N ALA A 221 -12.81 -11.39 -0.97
CA ALA A 221 -12.00 -12.60 -0.82
C ALA A 221 -12.83 -13.88 -0.65
N HIS A 222 -14.14 -13.88 -0.92
CA HIS A 222 -15.01 -15.03 -0.64
C HIS A 222 -14.58 -16.33 -1.34
N ARG A 223 -14.04 -16.26 -2.57
CA ARG A 223 -13.61 -17.43 -3.35
C ARG A 223 -12.30 -18.04 -2.85
N CYS A 224 -11.51 -17.33 -2.09
CA CYS A 224 -10.29 -17.85 -1.45
C CYS A 224 -10.40 -17.89 0.08
N ALA A 225 -11.64 -17.88 0.62
CA ALA A 225 -11.88 -17.89 2.06
C ALA A 225 -11.17 -19.04 2.80
N ALA A 226 -11.02 -20.20 2.17
CA ALA A 226 -10.35 -21.36 2.74
C ALA A 226 -8.83 -21.17 2.95
N THR A 227 -8.24 -20.11 2.39
CA THR A 227 -6.82 -19.78 2.58
C THR A 227 -6.56 -18.97 3.85
N TYR A 228 -7.60 -18.38 4.42
CA TYR A 228 -7.54 -17.61 5.65
C TYR A 228 -7.60 -18.53 6.88
N ALA A 229 -7.01 -18.09 7.97
CA ALA A 229 -7.15 -18.78 9.25
C ALA A 229 -8.61 -18.75 9.76
N ALA A 230 -8.91 -19.55 10.79
CA ALA A 230 -10.27 -19.68 11.33
C ALA A 230 -10.85 -18.35 11.86
N ASP A 231 -10.00 -17.41 12.24
CA ASP A 231 -10.34 -16.06 12.68
C ASP A 231 -10.43 -15.03 11.54
N ASN A 232 -10.40 -15.49 10.28
CA ASN A 232 -10.40 -14.70 9.05
C ASN A 232 -9.16 -13.81 8.82
N ASN A 233 -8.03 -14.12 9.43
CA ASN A 233 -6.79 -13.37 9.26
C ASN A 233 -5.73 -14.14 8.45
N CYS A 234 -4.77 -13.41 7.89
CA CYS A 234 -3.54 -13.95 7.31
C CYS A 234 -2.40 -13.87 8.31
N TYR A 235 -1.53 -14.87 8.30
CA TYR A 235 -0.36 -14.97 9.18
C TYR A 235 0.90 -15.33 8.38
N ALA A 236 2.05 -14.88 8.85
CA ALA A 236 3.30 -15.30 8.26
C ALA A 236 3.51 -16.82 8.47
N PRO A 237 4.04 -17.55 7.48
CA PRO A 237 4.36 -18.96 7.63
C PRO A 237 5.28 -19.21 8.84
N GLY A 238 4.90 -20.18 9.69
CA GLY A 238 5.67 -20.56 10.87
C GLY A 238 5.60 -19.59 12.06
N THR A 239 4.67 -18.62 12.03
CA THR A 239 4.35 -17.79 13.20
C THR A 239 3.12 -18.32 13.94
N SER A 240 3.00 -17.97 15.22
CA SER A 240 1.79 -18.28 15.99
C SER A 240 0.62 -17.40 15.53
N HIS A 241 -0.58 -17.98 15.49
CA HIS A 241 -1.80 -17.21 15.23
C HIS A 241 -2.21 -16.50 16.53
N SER A 242 -2.00 -15.19 16.56
CA SER A 242 -2.42 -14.34 17.68
C SER A 242 -2.94 -13.00 17.13
N PRO A 243 -3.81 -12.29 17.87
CA PRO A 243 -4.31 -10.98 17.45
C PRO A 243 -3.21 -9.95 17.16
N GLN A 244 -1.98 -10.17 17.69
CA GLN A 244 -0.83 -9.29 17.49
C GLN A 244 0.02 -9.66 16.27
N SER A 245 -0.30 -10.74 15.53
CA SER A 245 0.57 -11.24 14.46
C SER A 245 -0.11 -11.42 13.10
N PHE A 246 -1.39 -11.04 12.95
CA PHE A 246 -2.02 -11.02 11.62
C PHE A 246 -1.45 -9.90 10.76
N LEU A 247 -1.49 -10.09 9.44
CA LEU A 247 -0.85 -9.23 8.45
C LEU A 247 -1.76 -9.01 7.24
N ASP A 248 -1.62 -7.86 6.63
CA ASP A 248 -2.02 -7.64 5.25
C ASP A 248 -0.86 -8.00 4.32
N LEU A 249 -1.15 -8.67 3.20
CA LEU A 249 -0.14 -9.26 2.34
C LEU A 249 0.03 -8.49 1.04
N ASN A 250 1.28 -8.22 0.71
CA ASN A 250 1.66 -7.38 -0.43
C ASN A 250 2.64 -8.07 -1.36
N VAL A 251 2.66 -7.63 -2.62
CA VAL A 251 3.70 -7.95 -3.58
C VAL A 251 4.18 -6.69 -4.30
N SER A 252 5.48 -6.61 -4.56
CA SER A 252 6.11 -5.51 -5.28
C SER A 252 7.18 -6.02 -6.24
N SER A 253 7.49 -5.23 -7.28
CA SER A 253 8.65 -5.45 -8.15
C SER A 253 9.98 -5.06 -7.49
N SER A 254 9.95 -4.50 -6.27
CA SER A 254 11.13 -4.07 -5.51
C SER A 254 11.13 -4.69 -4.12
N ALA A 255 12.30 -5.10 -3.63
CA ALA A 255 12.50 -5.49 -2.24
C ALA A 255 12.52 -4.28 -1.27
N ASP A 256 12.48 -3.07 -1.80
CA ASP A 256 12.43 -1.80 -1.05
C ASP A 256 11.57 -0.80 -1.86
N PRO A 257 10.23 -0.96 -1.86
CA PRO A 257 9.35 -0.20 -2.75
C PRO A 257 9.44 1.31 -2.60
N SER A 258 9.64 1.80 -1.39
CA SER A 258 9.81 3.23 -1.13
C SER A 258 11.24 3.72 -1.36
N GLY A 259 12.25 2.83 -1.52
CA GLY A 259 13.66 3.24 -1.51
C GLY A 259 14.08 3.79 -0.14
N GLY A 260 13.62 3.17 0.95
CA GLY A 260 13.77 3.63 2.34
C GLY A 260 14.98 3.08 3.09
N ARG A 261 15.76 2.17 2.50
CA ARG A 261 16.94 1.54 3.11
C ARG A 261 18.10 2.49 3.37
#